data_017ce72b8d5b4c4a0160be1bb6244f0d
#
_entry.id   017ce72b8d5b4c4a0160be1bb6244f0d
#
_cell.length_a   1.000
_cell.length_b   1.000
_cell.length_c   1.000
_cell.angle_alpha   90.00
_cell.angle_beta   90.00
_cell.angle_gamma   90.00
#
_symmetry.space_group_name_H-M   'P 1'
#
loop_
_entity.id
_entity.type
_entity.pdbx_description
1 polymer ?
#
loop_
_entity_poly.entity_id
_entity_poly.type
_entity_poly.pdbx_seq_one_letter_code
_entity_poly.pdbx_strand_id
1 'polypeptide(L)'
;MNNTKLIFITTVPETIFFVLEEQIPYLIKQGYEVSTVCSKGSWTTISDIKAKYGINAYCVNFKRVFSPIHDFLSLINIIALLFFLRPKIIHASTPKAALLSIIGASIARVPLRIYHNRGIIYQDYKGIAKLFWHTLEKTICFLSHIVIVNSNSNRQYLQKYKLCSSTKLHLLGFGSSHGVDSLKFNPSNVTNSEKENLKRNLCISDNKVVFGFVGRIVKDKGVMDLAAAWEILLKRNVKAHLVLVGPAAEPRDNIPSECLKYLNNTPSISFCNDAKNARKYYSIFDIFVLPSYREGFPNVVLEAGAMEIPVITTDTLGCIDSVIDGVTGLICKTGDCKTLSDLMFKLYADPVLRKKLGKQAREHVIKHYDPLTICKYLYSLIKKNDTGHLPVNTQSKRSNLDE
;
A
#
# COMPACT_ATOMS: atom_id res chain seq x y z
N MET A 1 -25.19 -15.80 -20.26
CA MET A 1 -24.30 -16.18 -19.11
C MET A 1 -24.71 -15.32 -17.94
N ASN A 2 -25.11 -15.89 -16.79
CA ASN A 2 -25.39 -15.11 -15.59
C ASN A 2 -24.07 -14.53 -15.06
N ASN A 3 -23.80 -13.26 -15.34
CA ASN A 3 -22.61 -12.60 -14.83
C ASN A 3 -22.68 -12.54 -13.30
N THR A 4 -21.69 -13.13 -12.63
CA THR A 4 -21.59 -13.06 -11.17
C THR A 4 -21.32 -11.64 -10.73
N LYS A 5 -22.22 -11.06 -9.91
CA LYS A 5 -22.09 -9.69 -9.39
C LYS A 5 -21.04 -9.65 -8.28
N LEU A 6 -20.01 -8.83 -8.47
CA LEU A 6 -18.93 -8.57 -7.52
C LEU A 6 -18.89 -7.08 -7.18
N ILE A 7 -18.88 -6.73 -5.89
CA ILE A 7 -18.78 -5.35 -5.44
C ILE A 7 -17.49 -5.11 -4.68
N PHE A 8 -16.67 -4.16 -5.15
CA PHE A 8 -15.56 -3.62 -4.38
C PHE A 8 -16.04 -2.49 -3.47
N ILE A 9 -15.68 -2.56 -2.18
CA ILE A 9 -16.10 -1.57 -1.19
C ILE A 9 -14.88 -0.98 -0.49
N THR A 10 -14.73 0.34 -0.55
CA THR A 10 -13.62 1.08 0.05
C THR A 10 -14.10 2.36 0.75
N THR A 11 -13.28 2.92 1.63
CA THR A 11 -13.64 4.20 2.27
C THR A 11 -13.60 5.36 1.27
N VAL A 12 -12.63 5.37 0.35
CA VAL A 12 -12.39 6.49 -0.56
C VAL A 12 -12.20 6.02 -2.00
N PRO A 13 -12.61 6.83 -3.00
CA PRO A 13 -12.51 6.47 -4.41
C PRO A 13 -11.07 6.35 -4.90
N GLU A 14 -10.11 7.02 -4.28
CA GLU A 14 -8.69 6.93 -4.64
C GLU A 14 -8.17 5.49 -4.54
N THR A 15 -8.65 4.73 -3.56
CA THR A 15 -8.30 3.30 -3.45
C THR A 15 -8.79 2.50 -4.65
N ILE A 16 -10.00 2.79 -5.15
CA ILE A 16 -10.54 2.13 -6.34
C ILE A 16 -9.76 2.56 -7.57
N PHE A 17 -9.49 3.85 -7.69
CA PHE A 17 -8.91 4.44 -8.89
C PHE A 17 -7.45 4.03 -9.12
N PHE A 18 -6.64 3.95 -8.05
CA PHE A 18 -5.20 3.70 -8.13
C PHE A 18 -4.80 2.28 -7.73
N VAL A 19 -5.46 1.69 -6.73
CA VAL A 19 -5.04 0.38 -6.20
C VAL A 19 -5.76 -0.78 -6.88
N LEU A 20 -6.98 -0.56 -7.40
CA LEU A 20 -7.74 -1.58 -8.12
C LEU A 20 -7.65 -1.40 -9.64
N GLU A 21 -6.71 -0.60 -10.11
CA GLU A 21 -6.58 -0.20 -11.52
C GLU A 21 -6.55 -1.38 -12.49
N GLU A 22 -5.77 -2.40 -12.19
CA GLU A 22 -5.65 -3.60 -13.01
C GLU A 22 -6.66 -4.69 -12.62
N GLN A 23 -7.07 -4.74 -11.35
CA GLN A 23 -7.97 -5.79 -10.85
C GLN A 23 -9.39 -5.69 -11.42
N ILE A 24 -9.92 -4.47 -11.54
CA ILE A 24 -11.27 -4.24 -12.06
C ILE A 24 -11.38 -4.68 -13.53
N PRO A 25 -10.56 -4.17 -14.47
CA PRO A 25 -10.62 -4.59 -15.87
C PRO A 25 -10.36 -6.09 -16.05
N TYR A 26 -9.42 -6.64 -15.26
CA TYR A 26 -9.12 -8.06 -15.31
C TYR A 26 -10.34 -8.92 -14.95
N LEU A 27 -11.04 -8.60 -13.84
CA LEU A 27 -12.22 -9.35 -13.41
C LEU A 27 -13.40 -9.19 -14.37
N ILE A 28 -13.60 -8.01 -14.96
CA ILE A 28 -14.61 -7.79 -16.02
C ILE A 28 -14.31 -8.71 -17.20
N LYS A 29 -13.04 -8.78 -17.64
CA LYS A 29 -12.62 -9.69 -18.72
C LYS A 29 -12.84 -11.17 -18.38
N GLN A 30 -12.83 -11.53 -17.08
CA GLN A 30 -13.15 -12.89 -16.62
C GLN A 30 -14.66 -13.16 -16.48
N GLY A 31 -15.53 -12.20 -16.86
CA GLY A 31 -16.99 -12.35 -16.88
C GLY A 31 -17.70 -11.96 -15.60
N TYR A 32 -17.06 -11.21 -14.69
CA TYR A 32 -17.74 -10.65 -13.51
C TYR A 32 -18.44 -9.33 -13.86
N GLU A 33 -19.66 -9.15 -13.32
CA GLU A 33 -20.31 -7.84 -13.29
C GLU A 33 -19.80 -7.06 -12.09
N VAL A 34 -18.81 -6.19 -12.34
CA VAL A 34 -18.14 -5.44 -11.29
C VAL A 34 -18.85 -4.12 -11.02
N SER A 35 -19.04 -3.82 -9.73
CA SER A 35 -19.52 -2.52 -9.23
C SER A 35 -18.65 -2.06 -8.07
N THR A 36 -18.75 -0.79 -7.71
CA THR A 36 -17.97 -0.22 -6.59
C THR A 36 -18.84 0.58 -5.64
N VAL A 37 -18.44 0.60 -4.36
CA VAL A 37 -19.05 1.44 -3.31
C VAL A 37 -17.94 2.18 -2.56
N CYS A 38 -18.05 3.49 -2.45
CA CYS A 38 -17.14 4.32 -1.66
C CYS A 38 -17.82 5.61 -1.19
N SER A 39 -17.12 6.38 -0.34
CA SER A 39 -17.56 7.74 0.01
C SER A 39 -17.27 8.72 -1.12
N LYS A 40 -17.76 9.96 -0.97
CA LYS A 40 -17.28 11.07 -1.81
C LYS A 40 -15.77 11.25 -1.58
N GLY A 41 -15.01 11.35 -2.67
CA GLY A 41 -13.58 11.62 -2.62
C GLY A 41 -13.29 13.12 -2.60
N SER A 42 -12.02 13.44 -2.36
CA SER A 42 -11.52 14.82 -2.42
C SER A 42 -10.85 15.12 -3.77
N TRP A 43 -10.17 14.14 -4.36
CA TRP A 43 -9.38 14.30 -5.59
C TRP A 43 -9.90 13.46 -6.75
N THR A 44 -10.53 12.33 -6.44
CA THR A 44 -11.17 11.42 -7.38
C THR A 44 -12.62 11.31 -7.00
N THR A 45 -13.48 11.40 -7.97
CA THR A 45 -14.93 11.32 -7.77
C THR A 45 -15.49 9.96 -8.17
N ILE A 46 -16.73 9.70 -7.80
CA ILE A 46 -17.47 8.51 -8.28
C ILE A 46 -17.65 8.58 -9.79
N SER A 47 -17.81 9.79 -10.35
CA SER A 47 -17.91 10.00 -11.81
C SER A 47 -16.63 9.60 -12.53
N ASP A 48 -15.45 9.88 -11.96
CA ASP A 48 -14.17 9.48 -12.53
C ASP A 48 -14.02 7.95 -12.59
N ILE A 49 -14.51 7.24 -11.55
CA ILE A 49 -14.54 5.77 -11.56
C ILE A 49 -15.44 5.24 -12.66
N LYS A 50 -16.64 5.80 -12.80
CA LYS A 50 -17.57 5.42 -13.86
C LYS A 50 -16.99 5.67 -15.24
N ALA A 51 -16.35 6.82 -15.45
CA ALA A 51 -15.72 7.19 -16.71
C ALA A 51 -14.54 6.27 -17.04
N LYS A 52 -13.68 5.96 -16.03
CA LYS A 52 -12.47 5.14 -16.23
C LYS A 52 -12.80 3.67 -16.55
N TYR A 53 -13.78 3.08 -15.90
CA TYR A 53 -14.01 1.62 -15.96
C TYR A 53 -15.32 1.21 -16.61
N GLY A 54 -16.24 2.15 -16.91
CA GLY A 54 -17.55 1.84 -17.48
C GLY A 54 -18.46 1.03 -16.53
N ILE A 55 -18.27 1.12 -15.22
CA ILE A 55 -18.98 0.32 -14.20
C ILE A 55 -19.94 1.17 -13.35
N ASN A 56 -20.86 0.50 -12.66
CA ASN A 56 -21.68 1.15 -11.67
C ASN A 56 -20.87 1.47 -10.40
N ALA A 57 -20.97 2.70 -9.94
CA ALA A 57 -20.34 3.15 -8.71
C ALA A 57 -21.37 3.85 -7.81
N TYR A 58 -21.45 3.44 -6.56
CA TYR A 58 -22.44 3.88 -5.58
C TYR A 58 -21.75 4.64 -4.43
N CYS A 59 -22.48 5.56 -3.82
CA CYS A 59 -22.00 6.34 -2.69
C CYS A 59 -22.58 5.84 -1.37
N VAL A 60 -21.71 5.49 -0.43
CA VAL A 60 -22.05 5.34 0.99
C VAL A 60 -21.04 6.15 1.79
N ASN A 61 -21.51 7.02 2.67
CA ASN A 61 -20.64 7.99 3.35
C ASN A 61 -19.91 7.34 4.55
N PHE A 62 -18.77 6.72 4.29
CA PHE A 62 -17.88 6.20 5.34
C PHE A 62 -16.97 7.32 5.88
N LYS A 63 -17.24 7.86 7.06
CA LYS A 63 -16.34 8.83 7.68
C LYS A 63 -15.02 8.16 8.12
N ARG A 64 -13.87 8.82 7.90
CA ARG A 64 -12.55 8.30 8.34
C ARG A 64 -12.43 8.28 9.86
N VAL A 65 -13.02 9.26 10.54
CA VAL A 65 -13.04 9.37 12.01
C VAL A 65 -14.20 8.56 12.58
N PHE A 66 -14.01 7.96 13.76
CA PHE A 66 -15.05 7.24 14.46
C PHE A 66 -16.22 8.18 14.79
N SER A 67 -17.42 7.82 14.36
CA SER A 67 -18.64 8.63 14.52
C SER A 67 -19.85 7.68 14.63
N PRO A 68 -20.27 7.31 15.85
CA PRO A 68 -21.26 6.23 16.07
C PRO A 68 -22.56 6.40 15.27
N ILE A 69 -23.15 7.60 15.30
CA ILE A 69 -24.40 7.88 14.58
C ILE A 69 -24.22 7.74 13.07
N HIS A 70 -23.15 8.34 12.51
CA HIS A 70 -22.88 8.24 11.07
C HIS A 70 -22.50 6.83 10.66
N ASP A 71 -21.78 6.10 11.52
CA ASP A 71 -21.37 4.72 11.26
C ASP A 71 -22.60 3.80 11.24
N PHE A 72 -23.57 4.04 12.14
CA PHE A 72 -24.85 3.34 12.15
C PHE A 72 -25.67 3.63 10.88
N LEU A 73 -25.77 4.90 10.48
CA LEU A 73 -26.46 5.28 9.23
C LEU A 73 -25.75 4.68 8.01
N SER A 74 -24.44 4.67 7.98
CA SER A 74 -23.66 4.04 6.90
C SER A 74 -23.88 2.54 6.86
N LEU A 75 -24.03 1.88 8.01
CA LEU A 75 -24.35 0.46 8.10
C LEU A 75 -25.75 0.16 7.53
N ILE A 76 -26.77 0.97 7.88
CA ILE A 76 -28.12 0.81 7.32
C ILE A 76 -28.09 0.99 5.80
N ASN A 77 -27.41 2.05 5.32
CA ASN A 77 -27.33 2.33 3.89
C ASN A 77 -26.62 1.21 3.12
N ILE A 78 -25.54 0.64 3.66
CA ILE A 78 -24.85 -0.48 2.99
C ILE A 78 -25.69 -1.74 3.01
N ILE A 79 -26.42 -2.03 4.10
CA ILE A 79 -27.36 -3.17 4.17
C ILE A 79 -28.45 -3.02 3.10
N ALA A 80 -29.12 -1.88 3.04
CA ALA A 80 -30.16 -1.60 2.05
C ALA A 80 -29.64 -1.73 0.62
N LEU A 81 -28.45 -1.18 0.34
CA LEU A 81 -27.80 -1.28 -0.96
C LEU A 81 -27.49 -2.73 -1.34
N LEU A 82 -26.98 -3.54 -0.41
CA LEU A 82 -26.66 -4.96 -0.66
C LEU A 82 -27.94 -5.79 -0.90
N PHE A 83 -29.03 -5.52 -0.19
CA PHE A 83 -30.33 -6.16 -0.48
C PHE A 83 -30.87 -5.78 -1.86
N PHE A 84 -30.68 -4.52 -2.29
CA PHE A 84 -31.09 -4.05 -3.62
C PHE A 84 -30.26 -4.67 -4.73
N LEU A 85 -28.92 -4.63 -4.62
CA LEU A 85 -28.00 -5.10 -5.65
C LEU A 85 -27.86 -6.62 -5.72
N ARG A 86 -28.08 -7.30 -4.60
CA ARG A 86 -27.97 -8.76 -4.43
C ARG A 86 -26.66 -9.33 -5.00
N PRO A 87 -25.48 -8.83 -4.58
CA PRO A 87 -24.22 -9.36 -5.08
C PRO A 87 -23.97 -10.78 -4.56
N LYS A 88 -23.28 -11.60 -5.36
CA LYS A 88 -22.74 -12.88 -4.88
C LYS A 88 -21.44 -12.69 -4.09
N ILE A 89 -20.67 -11.65 -4.44
CA ILE A 89 -19.35 -11.43 -3.87
C ILE A 89 -19.20 -9.98 -3.45
N ILE A 90 -18.71 -9.75 -2.23
CA ILE A 90 -18.14 -8.47 -1.83
C ILE A 90 -16.65 -8.60 -1.56
N HIS A 91 -15.91 -7.59 -1.96
CA HIS A 91 -14.49 -7.41 -1.65
C HIS A 91 -14.30 -6.07 -0.94
N ALA A 92 -14.32 -6.11 0.38
CA ALA A 92 -14.22 -4.92 1.22
C ALA A 92 -12.78 -4.68 1.68
N SER A 93 -12.31 -3.44 1.56
CA SER A 93 -10.99 -3.03 2.03
C SER A 93 -11.05 -1.68 2.74
N THR A 94 -9.99 -1.31 3.44
CA THR A 94 -9.89 -0.19 4.37
C THR A 94 -10.69 -0.40 5.67
N PRO A 95 -10.13 -0.04 6.84
CA PRO A 95 -10.63 -0.56 8.12
C PRO A 95 -12.12 -0.31 8.37
N LYS A 96 -12.60 0.94 8.18
CA LYS A 96 -13.99 1.28 8.49
C LYS A 96 -14.98 0.76 7.45
N ALA A 97 -14.67 0.94 6.15
CA ALA A 97 -15.55 0.42 5.10
C ALA A 97 -15.62 -1.11 5.17
N ALA A 98 -14.51 -1.80 5.45
CA ALA A 98 -14.50 -3.25 5.64
C ALA A 98 -15.37 -3.66 6.82
N LEU A 99 -15.23 -3.03 7.98
CA LEU A 99 -16.03 -3.36 9.17
C LEU A 99 -17.52 -3.28 8.86
N LEU A 100 -17.99 -2.11 8.41
CA LEU A 100 -19.42 -1.88 8.19
C LEU A 100 -19.97 -2.75 7.03
N SER A 101 -19.17 -2.93 5.97
CA SER A 101 -19.61 -3.70 4.81
C SER A 101 -19.60 -5.21 5.06
N ILE A 102 -18.65 -5.75 5.80
CA ILE A 102 -18.63 -7.17 6.16
C ILE A 102 -19.79 -7.51 7.10
N ILE A 103 -20.07 -6.63 8.10
CA ILE A 103 -21.25 -6.79 8.96
C ILE A 103 -22.53 -6.71 8.12
N GLY A 104 -22.69 -5.66 7.30
CA GLY A 104 -23.86 -5.49 6.45
C GLY A 104 -24.07 -6.65 5.47
N ALA A 105 -22.99 -7.16 4.88
CA ALA A 105 -23.04 -8.30 3.97
C ALA A 105 -23.34 -9.63 4.69
N SER A 106 -22.95 -9.76 5.95
CA SER A 106 -23.36 -10.91 6.77
C SER A 106 -24.88 -10.88 7.02
N ILE A 107 -25.45 -9.71 7.35
CA ILE A 107 -26.90 -9.50 7.54
C ILE A 107 -27.65 -9.74 6.22
N ALA A 108 -27.14 -9.18 5.10
CA ALA A 108 -27.72 -9.37 3.77
C ALA A 108 -27.47 -10.77 3.18
N ARG A 109 -26.81 -11.67 3.92
CA ARG A 109 -26.48 -13.05 3.53
C ARG A 109 -25.74 -13.13 2.20
N VAL A 110 -24.80 -12.19 1.94
CA VAL A 110 -23.95 -12.25 0.75
C VAL A 110 -23.10 -13.53 0.80
N PRO A 111 -23.13 -14.40 -0.26
CA PRO A 111 -22.51 -15.71 -0.23
C PRO A 111 -21.01 -15.70 -0.01
N LEU A 112 -20.27 -14.82 -0.69
CA LEU A 112 -18.81 -14.73 -0.55
C LEU A 112 -18.41 -13.34 -0.05
N ARG A 113 -17.82 -13.28 1.15
CA ARG A 113 -17.35 -12.07 1.80
C ARG A 113 -15.83 -12.09 1.91
N ILE A 114 -15.17 -11.21 1.17
CA ILE A 114 -13.71 -11.08 1.12
C ILE A 114 -13.33 -9.81 1.87
N TYR A 115 -12.51 -9.95 2.90
CA TYR A 115 -11.87 -8.84 3.59
C TYR A 115 -10.42 -8.70 3.11
N HIS A 116 -10.05 -7.54 2.60
CA HIS A 116 -8.67 -7.23 2.22
C HIS A 116 -8.05 -6.29 3.26
N ASN A 117 -7.30 -6.86 4.20
CA ASN A 117 -6.52 -6.11 5.18
C ASN A 117 -5.31 -5.48 4.48
N ARG A 118 -5.34 -4.15 4.35
CA ARG A 118 -4.28 -3.37 3.69
C ARG A 118 -3.21 -2.85 4.64
N GLY A 119 -3.17 -3.37 5.87
CA GLY A 119 -2.20 -3.00 6.90
C GLY A 119 -2.84 -2.84 8.27
N ILE A 120 -2.04 -2.96 9.29
CA ILE A 120 -2.45 -2.96 10.68
C ILE A 120 -2.15 -1.60 11.30
N ILE A 121 -3.20 -0.77 11.45
CA ILE A 121 -3.07 0.61 11.93
C ILE A 121 -2.87 0.71 13.44
N TYR A 122 -3.09 -0.39 14.16
CA TYR A 122 -3.12 -0.45 15.63
C TYR A 122 -1.97 -1.29 16.21
N GLN A 123 -0.92 -1.57 15.45
CA GLN A 123 0.21 -2.40 15.89
C GLN A 123 0.87 -1.87 17.16
N ASP A 124 0.98 -0.54 17.29
CA ASP A 124 1.65 0.14 18.40
C ASP A 124 0.70 0.54 19.54
N TYR A 125 -0.61 0.25 19.40
CA TYR A 125 -1.57 0.57 20.44
C TYR A 125 -1.38 -0.34 21.66
N LYS A 126 -1.67 0.21 22.86
CA LYS A 126 -1.52 -0.48 24.14
C LYS A 126 -2.86 -0.49 24.90
N GLY A 127 -2.96 -1.36 25.91
CA GLY A 127 -4.11 -1.40 26.82
C GLY A 127 -5.46 -1.59 26.12
N ILE A 128 -6.46 -0.85 26.58
CA ILE A 128 -7.86 -0.95 26.13
C ILE A 128 -8.00 -0.62 24.64
N ALA A 129 -7.24 0.37 24.13
CA ALA A 129 -7.28 0.72 22.71
C ALA A 129 -6.84 -0.46 21.82
N LYS A 130 -5.79 -1.18 22.20
CA LYS A 130 -5.36 -2.38 21.49
C LYS A 130 -6.42 -3.48 21.53
N LEU A 131 -7.00 -3.71 22.69
CA LEU A 131 -8.07 -4.72 22.87
C LEU A 131 -9.28 -4.39 21.98
N PHE A 132 -9.70 -3.13 21.96
CA PHE A 132 -10.81 -2.66 21.12
C PHE A 132 -10.55 -2.95 19.63
N TRP A 133 -9.38 -2.54 19.11
CA TRP A 133 -9.04 -2.76 17.71
C TRP A 133 -8.86 -4.25 17.37
N HIS A 134 -8.28 -5.05 18.28
CA HIS A 134 -8.19 -6.50 18.12
C HIS A 134 -9.57 -7.16 18.05
N THR A 135 -10.53 -6.69 18.87
CA THR A 135 -11.90 -7.20 18.85
C THR A 135 -12.59 -6.87 17.52
N LEU A 136 -12.45 -5.65 17.02
CA LEU A 136 -12.98 -5.25 15.72
C LEU A 136 -12.38 -6.09 14.58
N GLU A 137 -11.06 -6.23 14.56
CA GLU A 137 -10.35 -7.02 13.53
C GLU A 137 -10.78 -8.49 13.57
N LYS A 138 -10.86 -9.07 14.78
CA LYS A 138 -11.33 -10.44 14.97
C LYS A 138 -12.76 -10.64 14.48
N THR A 139 -13.64 -9.65 14.72
CA THR A 139 -15.03 -9.67 14.22
C THR A 139 -15.08 -9.63 12.70
N ILE A 140 -14.32 -8.74 12.06
CA ILE A 140 -14.25 -8.68 10.59
C ILE A 140 -13.74 -10.01 10.02
N CYS A 141 -12.65 -10.53 10.57
CA CYS A 141 -12.07 -11.82 10.15
C CYS A 141 -13.04 -12.99 10.35
N PHE A 142 -13.77 -13.01 11.47
CA PHE A 142 -14.75 -14.06 11.78
C PHE A 142 -15.89 -14.08 10.75
N LEU A 143 -16.46 -12.90 10.44
CA LEU A 143 -17.58 -12.75 9.51
C LEU A 143 -17.16 -12.88 8.03
N SER A 144 -15.88 -12.81 7.72
CA SER A 144 -15.35 -13.00 6.36
C SER A 144 -15.11 -14.48 6.06
N HIS A 145 -15.26 -14.86 4.79
CA HIS A 145 -14.89 -16.19 4.30
C HIS A 145 -13.41 -16.24 3.91
N ILE A 146 -12.92 -15.16 3.31
CA ILE A 146 -11.55 -14.98 2.87
C ILE A 146 -11.00 -13.69 3.47
N VAL A 147 -9.77 -13.74 3.99
CA VAL A 147 -9.02 -12.59 4.45
C VAL A 147 -7.72 -12.51 3.66
N ILE A 148 -7.59 -11.47 2.84
CA ILE A 148 -6.39 -11.18 2.07
C ILE A 148 -5.53 -10.21 2.88
N VAL A 149 -4.24 -10.48 2.98
CA VAL A 149 -3.24 -9.58 3.58
C VAL A 149 -2.19 -9.21 2.55
N ASN A 150 -1.61 -8.01 2.69
CA ASN A 150 -0.64 -7.49 1.71
C ASN A 150 0.79 -7.98 1.95
N SER A 151 1.11 -8.47 3.15
CA SER A 151 2.47 -8.86 3.51
C SER A 151 2.50 -10.04 4.46
N ASN A 152 3.61 -10.76 4.48
CA ASN A 152 3.78 -11.91 5.37
C ASN A 152 3.87 -11.47 6.84
N SER A 153 4.50 -10.35 7.13
CA SER A 153 4.56 -9.79 8.48
C SER A 153 3.17 -9.44 9.03
N ASN A 154 2.28 -8.85 8.22
CA ASN A 154 0.88 -8.63 8.59
C ASN A 154 0.14 -9.96 8.82
N ARG A 155 0.38 -10.97 7.98
CA ARG A 155 -0.16 -12.32 8.16
C ARG A 155 0.27 -12.92 9.51
N GLN A 156 1.56 -12.86 9.79
CA GLN A 156 2.12 -13.35 11.06
C GLN A 156 1.55 -12.61 12.27
N TYR A 157 1.35 -11.29 12.16
CA TYR A 157 0.72 -10.49 13.22
C TYR A 157 -0.70 -10.99 13.52
N LEU A 158 -1.55 -11.16 12.51
CA LEU A 158 -2.92 -11.64 12.70
C LEU A 158 -2.95 -13.05 13.30
N GLN A 159 -2.01 -13.90 12.93
CA GLN A 159 -1.87 -15.25 13.50
C GLN A 159 -1.37 -15.22 14.95
N LYS A 160 -0.31 -14.45 15.22
CA LYS A 160 0.29 -14.30 16.57
C LYS A 160 -0.74 -13.88 17.62
N TYR A 161 -1.59 -12.92 17.26
CA TYR A 161 -2.63 -12.42 18.16
C TYR A 161 -3.97 -13.17 18.03
N LYS A 162 -4.02 -14.28 17.29
CA LYS A 162 -5.22 -15.12 17.05
C LYS A 162 -6.43 -14.31 16.61
N LEU A 163 -6.21 -13.31 15.73
CA LEU A 163 -7.25 -12.44 15.19
C LEU A 163 -7.98 -13.05 14.00
N CYS A 164 -7.32 -13.96 13.28
CA CYS A 164 -7.88 -14.63 12.12
C CYS A 164 -7.42 -16.10 12.07
N SER A 165 -8.29 -17.00 11.61
CA SER A 165 -7.91 -18.39 11.35
C SER A 165 -6.93 -18.46 10.17
N SER A 166 -5.89 -19.30 10.29
CA SER A 166 -4.90 -19.52 9.23
C SER A 166 -5.52 -20.01 7.92
N THR A 167 -6.62 -20.74 7.99
CA THR A 167 -7.36 -21.27 6.82
C THR A 167 -8.03 -20.18 5.99
N LYS A 168 -8.33 -19.01 6.60
CA LYS A 168 -8.93 -17.87 5.92
C LYS A 168 -7.89 -16.87 5.40
N LEU A 169 -6.63 -16.93 5.90
CA LEU A 169 -5.57 -15.96 5.61
C LEU A 169 -4.85 -16.30 4.30
N HIS A 170 -4.92 -15.39 3.34
CA HIS A 170 -4.29 -15.52 2.03
C HIS A 170 -3.37 -14.34 1.73
N LEU A 171 -2.23 -14.63 1.13
CA LEU A 171 -1.31 -13.66 0.55
C LEU A 171 -1.41 -13.80 -0.98
N LEU A 172 -1.51 -12.69 -1.71
CA LEU A 172 -1.51 -12.71 -3.17
C LEU A 172 -0.06 -12.74 -3.67
N GLY A 173 0.40 -13.88 -4.14
CA GLY A 173 1.79 -14.06 -4.56
C GLY A 173 2.79 -13.81 -3.42
N PHE A 174 3.72 -12.91 -3.65
CA PHE A 174 4.73 -12.49 -2.65
C PHE A 174 4.26 -11.33 -1.76
N GLY A 175 3.04 -10.86 -1.95
CA GLY A 175 2.47 -9.72 -1.25
C GLY A 175 2.15 -8.55 -2.19
N SER A 176 2.03 -7.34 -1.62
CA SER A 176 1.55 -6.14 -2.29
C SER A 176 0.03 -6.12 -2.55
N SER A 177 -0.51 -4.92 -2.71
CA SER A 177 -1.93 -4.73 -3.04
C SER A 177 -2.25 -4.96 -4.51
N HIS A 178 -1.33 -4.55 -5.40
CA HIS A 178 -1.56 -4.49 -6.85
C HIS A 178 -0.29 -4.65 -7.69
N GLY A 179 0.88 -4.85 -7.06
CA GLY A 179 2.15 -4.94 -7.77
C GLY A 179 2.62 -3.62 -8.37
N VAL A 180 3.54 -3.73 -9.31
CA VAL A 180 4.08 -2.58 -10.05
C VAL A 180 4.23 -2.94 -11.53
N ASP A 181 3.71 -2.08 -12.40
CA ASP A 181 3.93 -2.17 -13.83
C ASP A 181 5.36 -1.76 -14.18
N SER A 182 6.24 -2.74 -14.36
CA SER A 182 7.66 -2.54 -14.68
C SER A 182 7.90 -1.99 -16.08
N LEU A 183 6.89 -1.94 -16.95
CA LEU A 183 6.96 -1.25 -18.23
C LEU A 183 6.74 0.25 -18.04
N LYS A 184 5.82 0.63 -17.14
CA LYS A 184 5.62 2.04 -16.77
C LYS A 184 6.79 2.56 -15.94
N PHE A 185 7.22 1.80 -14.90
CA PHE A 185 8.37 2.12 -14.06
C PHE A 185 9.64 1.49 -14.64
N ASN A 186 10.18 2.11 -15.68
CA ASN A 186 11.38 1.67 -16.37
C ASN A 186 12.35 2.85 -16.52
N PRO A 187 13.62 2.70 -16.08
CA PRO A 187 14.63 3.76 -16.22
C PRO A 187 14.83 4.25 -17.66
N SER A 188 14.60 3.37 -18.64
CA SER A 188 14.76 3.69 -20.05
C SER A 188 13.64 4.57 -20.63
N ASN A 189 12.53 4.77 -19.91
CA ASN A 189 11.39 5.56 -20.38
C ASN A 189 11.58 7.07 -20.17
N VAL A 190 12.67 7.49 -19.54
CA VAL A 190 12.95 8.91 -19.28
C VAL A 190 14.29 9.27 -19.89
N THR A 191 14.29 10.23 -20.77
CA THR A 191 15.50 10.71 -21.45
C THR A 191 16.42 11.48 -20.51
N ASN A 192 17.70 11.57 -20.83
CA ASN A 192 18.64 12.36 -20.03
C ASN A 192 18.24 13.85 -20.00
N SER A 193 17.74 14.39 -21.10
CA SER A 193 17.25 15.77 -21.17
C SER A 193 16.09 16.02 -20.21
N GLU A 194 15.15 15.08 -20.07
CA GLU A 194 14.04 15.18 -19.11
C GLU A 194 14.55 15.15 -17.65
N LYS A 195 15.52 14.29 -17.36
CA LYS A 195 16.15 14.21 -16.03
C LYS A 195 16.88 15.51 -15.67
N GLU A 196 17.68 16.05 -16.59
CA GLU A 196 18.39 17.32 -16.43
C GLU A 196 17.45 18.51 -16.26
N ASN A 197 16.36 18.53 -17.04
CA ASN A 197 15.32 19.56 -16.91
C ASN A 197 14.65 19.50 -15.54
N LEU A 198 14.31 18.29 -15.07
CA LEU A 198 13.71 18.10 -13.76
C LEU A 198 14.67 18.52 -12.63
N LYS A 199 15.95 18.14 -12.71
CA LYS A 199 16.97 18.60 -11.75
C LYS A 199 17.13 20.10 -11.74
N ARG A 200 17.18 20.75 -12.90
CA ARG A 200 17.24 22.22 -13.01
C ARG A 200 16.05 22.90 -12.36
N ASN A 201 14.83 22.41 -12.63
CA ASN A 201 13.60 22.94 -12.03
C ASN A 201 13.57 22.82 -10.51
N LEU A 202 14.28 21.83 -9.95
CA LEU A 202 14.43 21.61 -8.51
C LEU A 202 15.71 22.22 -7.93
N CYS A 203 16.46 23.00 -8.72
CA CYS A 203 17.74 23.60 -8.33
C CYS A 203 18.77 22.58 -7.81
N ILE A 204 18.79 21.37 -8.41
CA ILE A 204 19.70 20.29 -8.06
C ILE A 204 20.90 20.30 -9.00
N SER A 205 22.09 20.50 -8.47
CA SER A 205 23.35 20.44 -9.24
C SER A 205 23.69 18.99 -9.62
N ASP A 206 24.29 18.77 -10.78
CA ASP A 206 24.57 17.43 -11.34
C ASP A 206 25.49 16.56 -10.49
N ASN A 207 26.36 17.19 -9.69
CA ASN A 207 27.30 16.49 -8.81
C ASN A 207 26.71 16.05 -7.48
N LYS A 208 25.41 16.23 -7.26
CA LYS A 208 24.71 15.82 -6.03
C LYS A 208 24.10 14.45 -6.17
N VAL A 209 24.25 13.62 -5.13
CA VAL A 209 23.47 12.39 -4.96
C VAL A 209 22.05 12.75 -4.50
N VAL A 210 21.05 12.25 -5.21
CA VAL A 210 19.64 12.59 -4.95
C VAL A 210 18.97 11.47 -4.14
N PHE A 211 18.54 11.83 -2.94
CA PHE A 211 17.69 10.98 -2.11
C PHE A 211 16.23 11.30 -2.39
N GLY A 212 15.43 10.27 -2.60
CA GLY A 212 14.00 10.40 -2.88
C GLY A 212 13.14 9.82 -1.77
N PHE A 213 12.03 10.49 -1.49
CA PHE A 213 10.91 10.00 -0.69
C PHE A 213 9.62 10.23 -1.49
N VAL A 214 8.75 9.21 -1.54
CA VAL A 214 7.43 9.33 -2.17
C VAL A 214 6.36 8.85 -1.19
N GLY A 215 5.41 9.73 -0.87
CA GLY A 215 4.33 9.42 0.05
C GLY A 215 3.72 10.67 0.68
N ARG A 216 2.67 10.49 1.45
CA ARG A 216 2.10 11.60 2.24
C ARG A 216 3.14 12.13 3.23
N ILE A 217 3.23 13.45 3.34
CA ILE A 217 4.14 14.09 4.31
C ILE A 217 3.47 14.07 5.68
N VAL A 218 3.56 12.93 6.37
CA VAL A 218 2.89 12.67 7.66
C VAL A 218 3.82 11.94 8.62
N LYS A 219 3.53 12.04 9.93
CA LYS A 219 4.32 11.39 10.98
C LYS A 219 4.49 9.88 10.75
N ASP A 220 3.41 9.20 10.40
CA ASP A 220 3.43 7.74 10.21
C ASP A 220 4.35 7.26 9.08
N LYS A 221 4.71 8.15 8.15
CA LYS A 221 5.66 7.87 7.07
C LYS A 221 7.12 8.15 7.46
N GLY A 222 7.37 8.53 8.72
CA GLY A 222 8.70 8.74 9.26
C GLY A 222 9.40 9.99 8.71
N VAL A 223 8.64 10.99 8.23
CA VAL A 223 9.22 12.23 7.68
C VAL A 223 10.04 12.98 8.71
N MET A 224 9.67 12.89 10.00
CA MET A 224 10.44 13.49 11.09
C MET A 224 11.80 12.79 11.27
N ASP A 225 11.82 11.46 11.19
CA ASP A 225 13.06 10.69 11.29
C ASP A 225 13.96 10.93 10.07
N LEU A 226 13.33 11.08 8.90
CA LEU A 226 14.06 11.43 7.68
C LEU A 226 14.70 12.83 7.81
N ALA A 227 13.98 13.80 8.36
CA ALA A 227 14.52 15.15 8.61
C ALA A 227 15.70 15.11 9.59
N ALA A 228 15.57 14.40 10.70
CA ALA A 228 16.65 14.23 11.68
C ALA A 228 17.86 13.48 11.09
N ALA A 229 17.63 12.39 10.37
CA ALA A 229 18.69 11.64 9.69
C ALA A 229 19.39 12.47 8.60
N TRP A 230 18.64 13.33 7.88
CA TRP A 230 19.18 14.27 6.90
C TRP A 230 20.09 15.30 7.55
N GLU A 231 19.69 15.88 8.67
CA GLU A 231 20.53 16.81 9.43
C GLU A 231 21.85 16.16 9.86
N ILE A 232 21.80 14.91 10.37
CA ILE A 232 23.01 14.16 10.74
C ILE A 232 23.88 13.90 9.50
N LEU A 233 23.27 13.55 8.37
CA LEU A 233 23.99 13.29 7.12
C LEU A 233 24.74 14.53 6.62
N LEU A 234 24.09 15.70 6.65
CA LEU A 234 24.69 16.97 6.20
C LEU A 234 25.94 17.35 7.00
N LYS A 235 26.03 16.99 8.30
CA LYS A 235 27.23 17.22 9.13
C LYS A 235 28.47 16.47 8.64
N ARG A 236 28.30 15.51 7.70
CA ARG A 236 29.42 14.76 7.07
C ARG A 236 29.91 15.39 5.75
N ASN A 237 29.53 16.65 5.48
CA ASN A 237 29.93 17.40 4.27
C ASN A 237 29.59 16.68 2.95
N VAL A 238 28.44 16.01 2.88
CA VAL A 238 27.98 15.32 1.69
C VAL A 238 27.43 16.28 0.63
N LYS A 239 27.68 15.99 -0.65
CA LYS A 239 27.04 16.68 -1.77
C LYS A 239 25.75 15.91 -2.15
N ALA A 240 24.68 16.19 -1.43
CA ALA A 240 23.42 15.48 -1.59
C ALA A 240 22.22 16.43 -1.66
N HIS A 241 21.10 15.92 -2.17
CA HIS A 241 19.82 16.61 -2.21
C HIS A 241 18.69 15.66 -1.88
N LEU A 242 17.73 16.08 -1.06
CA LEU A 242 16.55 15.31 -0.68
C LEU A 242 15.32 15.84 -1.43
N VAL A 243 14.61 14.97 -2.12
CA VAL A 243 13.36 15.31 -2.81
C VAL A 243 12.20 14.58 -2.14
N LEU A 244 11.27 15.33 -1.59
CA LEU A 244 10.06 14.83 -0.94
C LEU A 244 8.87 15.00 -1.90
N VAL A 245 8.30 13.90 -2.36
CA VAL A 245 7.19 13.89 -3.32
C VAL A 245 5.91 13.41 -2.65
N GLY A 246 4.89 14.25 -2.66
CA GLY A 246 3.57 13.89 -2.14
C GLY A 246 2.82 15.06 -1.54
N PRO A 247 1.55 14.86 -1.17
CA PRO A 247 0.75 15.92 -0.61
C PRO A 247 1.34 16.40 0.72
N ALA A 248 1.27 17.71 0.92
CA ALA A 248 1.67 18.35 2.17
C ALA A 248 0.87 17.81 3.36
N ALA A 249 1.47 17.90 4.54
CA ALA A 249 0.81 17.54 5.79
C ALA A 249 -0.49 18.34 5.99
N GLU A 250 -1.55 17.64 6.36
CA GLU A 250 -2.77 18.28 6.87
C GLU A 250 -2.62 18.53 8.39
N PRO A 251 -3.38 19.45 8.98
CA PRO A 251 -3.29 19.74 10.43
C PRO A 251 -3.44 18.51 11.34
N ARG A 252 -4.19 17.51 10.89
CA ARG A 252 -4.38 16.22 11.59
C ARG A 252 -3.16 15.29 11.58
N ASP A 253 -2.19 15.55 10.73
CA ASP A 253 -1.03 14.65 10.52
C ASP A 253 0.07 14.85 11.56
N ASN A 254 -0.11 15.81 12.50
CA ASN A 254 0.71 16.02 13.70
C ASN A 254 2.23 16.14 13.43
N ILE A 255 2.63 16.77 12.33
CA ILE A 255 4.04 17.13 12.12
C ILE A 255 4.28 18.47 12.83
N PRO A 256 5.26 18.56 13.75
CA PRO A 256 5.60 19.80 14.40
C PRO A 256 5.97 20.90 13.40
N SER A 257 5.51 22.12 13.68
CA SER A 257 5.79 23.30 12.82
C SER A 257 7.28 23.55 12.62
N GLU A 258 8.10 23.24 13.62
CA GLU A 258 9.56 23.34 13.55
C GLU A 258 10.17 22.37 12.53
N CYS A 259 9.68 21.14 12.49
CA CYS A 259 10.11 20.16 11.49
C CYS A 259 9.73 20.63 10.07
N LEU A 260 8.51 21.12 9.87
CA LEU A 260 8.09 21.67 8.58
C LEU A 260 8.92 22.90 8.19
N LYS A 261 9.23 23.79 9.13
CA LYS A 261 10.13 24.94 8.91
C LYS A 261 11.53 24.48 8.50
N TYR A 262 12.10 23.49 9.22
CA TYR A 262 13.40 22.92 8.87
C TYR A 262 13.41 22.37 7.44
N LEU A 263 12.42 21.54 7.11
CA LEU A 263 12.30 20.94 5.79
C LEU A 263 12.16 21.99 4.67
N ASN A 264 11.34 23.03 4.89
CA ASN A 264 11.11 24.09 3.91
C ASN A 264 12.29 25.06 3.74
N ASN A 265 13.06 25.31 4.82
CA ASN A 265 14.15 26.28 4.81
C ASN A 265 15.52 25.67 4.50
N THR A 266 15.63 24.36 4.40
CA THR A 266 16.90 23.67 4.09
C THR A 266 17.15 23.68 2.58
N PRO A 267 18.19 24.37 2.07
CA PRO A 267 18.42 24.53 0.61
C PRO A 267 18.68 23.22 -0.14
N SER A 268 19.02 22.15 0.58
CA SER A 268 19.23 20.81 0.01
C SER A 268 17.98 19.93 0.06
N ILE A 269 16.79 20.50 0.31
CA ILE A 269 15.53 19.77 0.34
C ILE A 269 14.55 20.43 -0.64
N SER A 270 13.89 19.62 -1.47
CA SER A 270 12.81 20.08 -2.36
C SER A 270 11.51 19.35 -2.07
N PHE A 271 10.40 20.12 -2.03
CA PHE A 271 9.04 19.57 -1.93
C PHE A 271 8.35 19.59 -3.29
N CYS A 272 7.72 18.47 -3.63
CA CYS A 272 6.98 18.31 -4.87
C CYS A 272 5.56 17.79 -4.55
N ASN A 273 4.57 18.68 -4.57
CA ASN A 273 3.15 18.31 -4.34
C ASN A 273 2.48 17.73 -5.59
N ASP A 274 3.17 16.85 -6.31
CA ASP A 274 2.71 16.25 -7.56
C ASP A 274 2.68 14.71 -7.45
N ALA A 275 1.91 14.22 -6.49
CA ALA A 275 1.78 12.80 -6.24
C ALA A 275 1.20 12.01 -7.44
N LYS A 276 0.40 12.66 -8.29
CA LYS A 276 -0.18 12.03 -9.50
C LYS A 276 0.88 11.65 -10.52
N ASN A 277 1.97 12.41 -10.58
CA ASN A 277 3.08 12.21 -11.51
C ASN A 277 4.37 11.78 -10.79
N ALA A 278 4.25 11.08 -9.66
CA ALA A 278 5.40 10.66 -8.86
C ALA A 278 6.46 9.90 -9.70
N ARG A 279 6.02 9.17 -10.72
CA ARG A 279 6.90 8.39 -11.61
C ARG A 279 8.07 9.19 -12.19
N LYS A 280 7.86 10.44 -12.61
CA LYS A 280 8.94 11.26 -13.18
C LYS A 280 10.07 11.54 -12.18
N TYR A 281 9.75 11.63 -10.88
CA TYR A 281 10.74 11.93 -9.85
C TYR A 281 11.66 10.75 -9.55
N TYR A 282 11.16 9.52 -9.65
CA TYR A 282 12.04 8.34 -9.52
C TYR A 282 13.21 8.37 -10.52
N SER A 283 13.04 8.98 -11.69
CA SER A 283 14.08 9.04 -12.70
C SER A 283 15.35 9.80 -12.29
N ILE A 284 15.25 10.65 -11.28
CA ILE A 284 16.36 11.45 -10.76
C ILE A 284 16.86 10.98 -9.38
N PHE A 285 16.23 9.96 -8.78
CA PHE A 285 16.65 9.44 -7.48
C PHE A 285 17.83 8.45 -7.63
N ASP A 286 18.85 8.63 -6.81
CA ASP A 286 19.94 7.68 -6.65
C ASP A 286 19.71 6.70 -5.52
N ILE A 287 18.95 7.12 -4.49
CA ILE A 287 18.61 6.34 -3.29
C ILE A 287 17.18 6.69 -2.89
N PHE A 288 16.37 5.67 -2.63
CA PHE A 288 15.01 5.86 -2.12
C PHE A 288 14.95 5.58 -0.63
N VAL A 289 14.30 6.44 0.15
CA VAL A 289 14.23 6.33 1.62
C VAL A 289 12.78 6.37 2.07
N LEU A 290 12.33 5.33 2.78
CA LEU A 290 10.99 5.24 3.37
C LEU A 290 11.06 4.78 4.82
N PRO A 291 11.26 5.67 5.80
CA PRO A 291 11.41 5.32 7.21
C PRO A 291 10.06 5.18 7.92
N SER A 292 9.11 4.49 7.30
CA SER A 292 7.72 4.41 7.74
C SER A 292 7.55 3.65 9.05
N TYR A 293 6.58 4.07 9.86
CA TYR A 293 6.16 3.41 11.09
C TYR A 293 5.05 2.39 10.86
N ARG A 294 4.31 2.52 9.74
CA ARG A 294 3.17 1.64 9.42
C ARG A 294 2.98 1.49 7.93
N GLU A 295 2.97 0.25 7.47
CA GLU A 295 2.61 -0.10 6.09
C GLU A 295 1.81 -1.41 6.04
N GLY A 296 0.99 -1.54 5.01
CA GLY A 296 0.46 -2.85 4.65
C GLY A 296 1.44 -3.61 3.78
N PHE A 297 1.88 -2.94 2.75
CA PHE A 297 3.00 -3.21 1.86
C PHE A 297 3.26 -1.93 1.04
N PRO A 298 4.42 -1.31 1.14
CA PRO A 298 4.68 -0.03 0.49
C PRO A 298 5.00 -0.19 -1.00
N ASN A 299 4.01 0.02 -1.87
CA ASN A 299 4.23 -0.09 -3.32
C ASN A 299 5.28 0.88 -3.86
N VAL A 300 5.46 2.04 -3.22
CA VAL A 300 6.51 3.01 -3.57
C VAL A 300 7.93 2.42 -3.48
N VAL A 301 8.13 1.39 -2.65
CA VAL A 301 9.39 0.61 -2.59
C VAL A 301 9.55 -0.24 -3.83
N LEU A 302 8.46 -0.88 -4.30
CA LEU A 302 8.49 -1.65 -5.54
C LEU A 302 8.68 -0.73 -6.76
N GLU A 303 8.07 0.46 -6.75
CA GLU A 303 8.25 1.47 -7.80
C GLU A 303 9.71 1.92 -7.89
N ALA A 304 10.35 2.21 -6.74
CA ALA A 304 11.77 2.53 -6.68
C ALA A 304 12.64 1.36 -7.18
N GLY A 305 12.35 0.13 -6.74
CA GLY A 305 13.03 -1.08 -7.19
C GLY A 305 12.90 -1.29 -8.70
N ALA A 306 11.70 -1.11 -9.27
CA ALA A 306 11.46 -1.18 -10.71
C ALA A 306 12.29 -0.17 -11.50
N MET A 307 12.61 0.98 -10.90
CA MET A 307 13.45 2.03 -11.46
C MET A 307 14.96 1.84 -11.16
N GLU A 308 15.38 0.66 -10.69
CA GLU A 308 16.79 0.33 -10.32
C GLU A 308 17.34 1.20 -9.19
N ILE A 309 16.48 1.68 -8.29
CA ILE A 309 16.87 2.53 -7.17
C ILE A 309 16.96 1.67 -5.91
N PRO A 310 18.12 1.63 -5.22
CA PRO A 310 18.25 0.96 -3.94
C PRO A 310 17.40 1.65 -2.87
N VAL A 311 16.79 0.86 -2.01
CA VAL A 311 15.86 1.34 -1.00
C VAL A 311 16.46 1.25 0.39
N ILE A 312 16.22 2.26 1.22
CA ILE A 312 16.40 2.20 2.67
C ILE A 312 15.00 2.28 3.30
N THR A 313 14.64 1.29 4.12
CA THR A 313 13.35 1.26 4.82
C THR A 313 13.51 0.75 6.26
N THR A 314 12.39 0.60 6.98
CA THR A 314 12.38 0.18 8.38
C THR A 314 11.93 -1.27 8.56
N ASP A 315 12.16 -1.83 9.75
CA ASP A 315 11.73 -3.16 10.18
C ASP A 315 10.24 -3.26 10.55
N THR A 316 9.46 -2.22 10.27
CA THR A 316 8.02 -2.22 10.54
C THR A 316 7.25 -3.22 9.65
N LEU A 317 6.06 -3.62 10.12
CA LEU A 317 5.19 -4.51 9.34
C LEU A 317 4.96 -3.95 7.93
N GLY A 318 5.04 -4.83 6.94
CA GLY A 318 4.90 -4.48 5.52
C GLY A 318 6.18 -3.93 4.89
N CYS A 319 6.92 -3.06 5.55
CA CYS A 319 8.21 -2.58 5.06
C CYS A 319 9.26 -3.69 5.00
N ILE A 320 9.36 -4.48 6.07
CA ILE A 320 10.31 -5.60 6.17
C ILE A 320 10.11 -6.66 5.07
N ASP A 321 8.90 -6.79 4.54
CA ASP A 321 8.59 -7.72 3.45
C ASP A 321 8.88 -7.14 2.06
N SER A 322 9.05 -5.83 1.95
CA SER A 322 9.23 -5.14 0.66
C SER A 322 10.68 -5.03 0.21
N VAL A 323 11.63 -5.34 1.10
CA VAL A 323 13.08 -5.29 0.85
C VAL A 323 13.73 -6.57 1.37
N ILE A 324 14.64 -7.13 0.59
CA ILE A 324 15.56 -8.19 1.05
C ILE A 324 16.83 -7.47 1.50
N ASP A 325 17.07 -7.44 2.83
CA ASP A 325 18.17 -6.70 3.42
C ASP A 325 19.53 -7.12 2.86
N GLY A 326 20.36 -6.13 2.49
CA GLY A 326 21.64 -6.34 1.85
C GLY A 326 21.60 -6.83 0.40
N VAL A 327 20.40 -7.10 -0.17
CA VAL A 327 20.21 -7.61 -1.53
C VAL A 327 19.45 -6.62 -2.41
N THR A 328 18.24 -6.21 -2.02
CA THR A 328 17.44 -5.25 -2.79
C THR A 328 17.38 -3.87 -2.16
N GLY A 329 17.97 -3.70 -0.98
CA GLY A 329 18.03 -2.48 -0.22
C GLY A 329 18.59 -2.74 1.17
N LEU A 330 18.36 -1.79 2.09
CA LEU A 330 18.86 -1.85 3.47
C LEU A 330 17.69 -1.58 4.43
N ILE A 331 17.72 -2.22 5.60
CA ILE A 331 16.69 -2.10 6.63
C ILE A 331 17.31 -1.55 7.92
N CYS A 332 16.67 -0.55 8.53
CA CYS A 332 17.01 -0.06 9.86
C CYS A 332 15.84 -0.28 10.84
N LYS A 333 16.10 -0.10 12.14
CA LYS A 333 15.03 -0.06 13.13
C LYS A 333 14.16 1.18 12.96
N THR A 334 12.87 1.02 13.12
CA THR A 334 11.91 2.11 13.13
C THR A 334 12.26 3.11 14.24
N GLY A 335 12.36 4.41 13.90
CA GLY A 335 12.71 5.48 14.84
C GLY A 335 14.21 5.65 15.10
N ASP A 336 15.10 4.85 14.51
CA ASP A 336 16.55 5.00 14.65
C ASP A 336 17.13 5.92 13.56
N CYS A 337 17.03 7.22 13.81
CA CYS A 337 17.53 8.27 12.90
C CYS A 337 19.03 8.18 12.66
N LYS A 338 19.80 7.71 13.66
CA LYS A 338 21.27 7.59 13.53
C LYS A 338 21.63 6.48 12.56
N THR A 339 21.11 5.26 12.76
CA THR A 339 21.31 4.14 11.84
C THR A 339 20.77 4.47 10.45
N LEU A 340 19.60 5.15 10.35
CA LEU A 340 19.07 5.63 9.07
C LEU A 340 20.09 6.51 8.35
N SER A 341 20.66 7.51 9.03
CA SER A 341 21.70 8.39 8.48
C SER A 341 22.96 7.62 8.09
N ASP A 342 23.38 6.63 8.88
CA ASP A 342 24.56 5.80 8.58
C ASP A 342 24.34 4.96 7.31
N LEU A 343 23.15 4.38 7.13
CA LEU A 343 22.80 3.65 5.90
C LEU A 343 22.70 4.58 4.68
N MET A 344 22.15 5.80 4.87
CA MET A 344 22.14 6.83 3.84
C MET A 344 23.58 7.20 3.42
N PHE A 345 24.48 7.40 4.38
CA PHE A 345 25.89 7.68 4.11
C PHE A 345 26.59 6.50 3.43
N LYS A 346 26.33 5.26 3.85
CA LYS A 346 26.87 4.05 3.22
C LYS A 346 26.54 4.01 1.73
N LEU A 347 25.27 4.23 1.38
CA LEU A 347 24.86 4.24 -0.02
C LEU A 347 25.35 5.50 -0.76
N TYR A 348 25.51 6.65 -0.08
CA TYR A 348 26.11 7.86 -0.64
C TYR A 348 27.56 7.61 -1.06
N ALA A 349 28.35 7.00 -0.18
CA ALA A 349 29.79 6.81 -0.37
C ALA A 349 30.13 5.67 -1.35
N ASP A 350 29.23 4.71 -1.57
CA ASP A 350 29.48 3.53 -2.39
C ASP A 350 28.54 3.43 -3.61
N PRO A 351 28.93 4.03 -4.75
CA PRO A 351 28.13 3.97 -5.99
C PRO A 351 28.04 2.56 -6.58
N VAL A 352 29.03 1.68 -6.30
CA VAL A 352 29.02 0.29 -6.79
C VAL A 352 27.93 -0.49 -6.06
N LEU A 353 27.87 -0.35 -4.74
CA LEU A 353 26.82 -0.94 -3.92
C LEU A 353 25.43 -0.43 -4.32
N ARG A 354 25.27 0.89 -4.55
CA ARG A 354 24.01 1.47 -5.04
C ARG A 354 23.54 0.76 -6.30
N LYS A 355 24.41 0.68 -7.31
CA LYS A 355 24.08 0.06 -8.60
C LYS A 355 23.75 -1.42 -8.44
N LYS A 356 24.50 -2.15 -7.61
CA LYS A 356 24.25 -3.57 -7.34
C LYS A 356 22.87 -3.79 -6.73
N LEU A 357 22.55 -3.09 -5.62
CA LEU A 357 21.27 -3.24 -4.93
C LEU A 357 20.09 -2.81 -5.82
N GLY A 358 20.23 -1.71 -6.56
CA GLY A 358 19.17 -1.23 -7.48
C GLY A 358 18.87 -2.24 -8.57
N LYS A 359 19.88 -2.83 -9.20
CA LYS A 359 19.71 -3.86 -10.23
C LYS A 359 19.00 -5.10 -9.67
N GLN A 360 19.45 -5.58 -8.51
CA GLN A 360 18.82 -6.72 -7.84
C GLN A 360 17.36 -6.42 -7.41
N ALA A 361 17.09 -5.18 -6.97
CA ALA A 361 15.72 -4.74 -6.66
C ALA A 361 14.82 -4.82 -7.90
N ARG A 362 15.28 -4.34 -9.06
CA ARG A 362 14.51 -4.42 -10.31
C ARG A 362 14.25 -5.87 -10.72
N GLU A 363 15.27 -6.72 -10.72
CA GLU A 363 15.14 -8.15 -11.04
C GLU A 363 14.09 -8.82 -10.13
N HIS A 364 14.13 -8.52 -8.84
CA HIS A 364 13.18 -9.03 -7.86
C HIS A 364 11.75 -8.55 -8.11
N VAL A 365 11.57 -7.25 -8.39
CA VAL A 365 10.24 -6.66 -8.67
C VAL A 365 9.63 -7.25 -9.95
N ILE A 366 10.37 -7.31 -11.04
CA ILE A 366 9.90 -7.86 -12.32
C ILE A 366 9.46 -9.32 -12.16
N LYS A 367 10.24 -10.10 -11.41
CA LYS A 367 9.99 -11.53 -11.22
C LYS A 367 8.75 -11.80 -10.36
N HIS A 368 8.47 -10.98 -9.35
CA HIS A 368 7.54 -11.35 -8.27
C HIS A 368 6.33 -10.44 -8.11
N TYR A 369 6.35 -9.21 -8.64
CA TYR A 369 5.33 -8.20 -8.35
C TYR A 369 4.63 -7.66 -9.60
N ASP A 370 4.58 -8.44 -10.68
CA ASP A 370 3.78 -8.09 -11.86
C ASP A 370 2.29 -7.99 -11.52
N PRO A 371 1.60 -6.91 -11.92
CA PRO A 371 0.18 -6.68 -11.60
C PRO A 371 -0.75 -7.79 -12.11
N LEU A 372 -0.51 -8.32 -13.31
CA LEU A 372 -1.34 -9.38 -13.88
C LEU A 372 -1.22 -10.68 -13.07
N THR A 373 -0.05 -10.95 -12.54
CA THR A 373 0.16 -12.11 -11.66
C THR A 373 -0.66 -11.99 -10.38
N ILE A 374 -0.72 -10.80 -9.76
CA ILE A 374 -1.57 -10.54 -8.58
C ILE A 374 -3.05 -10.68 -8.95
N CYS A 375 -3.48 -10.17 -10.10
CA CYS A 375 -4.86 -10.34 -10.59
C CYS A 375 -5.22 -11.82 -10.78
N LYS A 376 -4.32 -12.63 -11.33
CA LYS A 376 -4.51 -14.08 -11.50
C LYS A 376 -4.66 -14.78 -10.15
N TYR A 377 -3.85 -14.44 -9.14
CA TYR A 377 -4.00 -14.99 -7.79
C TYR A 377 -5.36 -14.62 -7.18
N LEU A 378 -5.76 -13.35 -7.27
CA LEU A 378 -7.06 -12.89 -6.77
C LEU A 378 -8.22 -13.64 -7.47
N TYR A 379 -8.18 -13.72 -8.79
CA TYR A 379 -9.19 -14.45 -9.57
C TYR A 379 -9.28 -15.91 -9.19
N SER A 380 -8.14 -16.60 -9.08
CA SER A 380 -8.09 -18.02 -8.71
C SER A 380 -8.68 -18.25 -7.31
N LEU A 381 -8.39 -17.33 -6.37
CA LEU A 381 -8.93 -17.36 -5.03
C LEU A 381 -10.45 -17.16 -5.02
N ILE A 382 -10.95 -16.19 -5.77
CA ILE A 382 -12.38 -15.94 -5.93
C ILE A 382 -13.06 -17.14 -6.57
N LYS A 383 -12.55 -17.62 -7.71
CA LYS A 383 -13.13 -18.74 -8.46
C LYS A 383 -13.23 -20.03 -7.63
N LYS A 384 -12.19 -20.35 -6.86
CA LYS A 384 -12.18 -21.51 -5.97
C LYS A 384 -13.30 -21.47 -4.92
N ASN A 385 -13.69 -20.29 -4.48
CA ASN A 385 -14.69 -20.09 -3.40
C ASN A 385 -16.09 -19.74 -3.94
N ASP A 386 -16.22 -19.30 -5.20
CA ASP A 386 -17.50 -18.98 -5.84
C ASP A 386 -18.27 -20.23 -6.30
N THR A 387 -17.58 -21.37 -6.55
CA THR A 387 -18.17 -22.61 -7.07
C THR A 387 -18.95 -23.44 -6.02
N GLY A 388 -19.23 -22.88 -4.85
CA GLY A 388 -20.09 -23.54 -3.83
C GLY A 388 -19.47 -24.75 -3.12
N HIS A 389 -18.22 -25.07 -3.41
CA HIS A 389 -17.50 -26.10 -2.68
C HIS A 389 -16.82 -25.47 -1.46
N LEU A 390 -17.51 -25.43 -0.34
CA LEU A 390 -16.87 -25.34 0.96
C LEU A 390 -15.82 -26.47 1.02
N PRO A 391 -14.59 -26.21 1.46
CA PRO A 391 -13.62 -27.28 1.62
C PRO A 391 -14.17 -28.27 2.66
N VAL A 392 -14.59 -29.44 2.20
CA VAL A 392 -14.70 -30.61 3.07
C VAL A 392 -13.31 -30.81 3.67
N ASN A 393 -13.28 -30.87 4.98
CA ASN A 393 -12.12 -31.05 5.83
C ASN A 393 -11.31 -32.29 5.36
N THR A 394 -10.35 -32.13 4.47
CA THR A 394 -9.36 -33.15 4.17
C THR A 394 -8.17 -32.94 5.08
N GLN A 395 -8.29 -33.44 6.31
CA GLN A 395 -7.13 -33.92 7.04
C GLN A 395 -6.48 -35.05 6.27
N SER A 396 -5.16 -35.04 6.30
CA SER A 396 -4.21 -36.09 5.93
C SER A 396 -4.01 -36.40 4.44
N LYS A 397 -2.88 -35.91 3.94
CA LYS A 397 -1.76 -36.77 3.50
C LYS A 397 -0.55 -35.88 3.23
N ARG A 398 0.35 -35.84 4.19
CA ARG A 398 1.77 -35.59 3.92
C ARG A 398 2.28 -36.83 3.20
N SER A 399 2.82 -36.68 2.03
CA SER A 399 3.76 -37.61 1.45
C SER A 399 4.89 -36.81 0.80
N ASN A 400 6.02 -36.93 1.41
CA ASN A 400 7.38 -36.87 0.91
C ASN A 400 7.54 -36.62 -0.59
N LEU A 401 8.26 -35.55 -0.91
CA LEU A 401 9.11 -35.45 -2.06
C LEU A 401 10.37 -34.71 -1.58
N ASP A 402 11.24 -35.46 -0.89
CA ASP A 402 12.69 -35.29 -0.96
C ASP A 402 13.12 -35.99 -2.25
N GLU A 403 13.70 -35.20 -3.17
CA GLU A 403 14.85 -35.49 -4.03
C GLU A 403 15.13 -34.26 -4.90
#